data_97f8bebbfb9e931d6d585ea9a292d8c4
#
_entry.id   97f8bebbfb9e931d6d585ea9a292d8c4
#
_cell.length_a   1.000
_cell.length_b   1.000
_cell.length_c   1.000
_cell.angle_alpha   90.00
_cell.angle_beta   90.00
_cell.angle_gamma   90.00
#
_symmetry.space_group_name_H-M   'P 1'
#
loop_
_entity.id
_entity.type
_entity.pdbx_description
1 polymer ?
#
loop_
_entity_poly.entity_id
_entity_poly.type
_entity_poly.pdbx_seq_one_letter_code
_entity_poly.pdbx_strand_id
1 'polypeptide(L)'
;MKKAYKHFLVLSLLLVYLVIAAGAVVRMTGSGMGCPDWPKCFGYLIPPTERAQLDWKATHPYQKGQVIIVDDSLRVAPKDFISEAQYNSENWEAYTKHDYAIFNPTHTWIEFLNRLLGALAGLATLLLFVSALFKWKEDLWLGVISFLVVLGMGFQGWLGKTVVDSNLLPYKISIHMGMALLIVFLLIILLDRNNFQTKPLPKSKGFKILVAVGVILTLIQIAMGTQVRQFVDEQMHAFGLDAAAQWLSQAPFLFYFHRSFSLSVLIVHSLLAYSLYKFQYIPPVFVGILVLIGLEVLSGIWMYYFDFPFSSQPLHLVFASLLFGAQAYFMIRLNKQQ
;
A
#
# COMPACT_ATOMS: atom_id res chain seq x y z
N MET A 1 28.65 2.48 -11.98
CA MET A 1 27.42 1.84 -12.48
C MET A 1 26.87 0.74 -11.58
N LYS A 2 27.67 -0.27 -11.12
CA LYS A 2 27.17 -1.31 -10.15
C LYS A 2 26.61 -0.72 -8.85
N LYS A 3 27.22 0.35 -8.32
CA LYS A 3 26.73 1.06 -7.12
C LYS A 3 25.39 1.77 -7.36
N ALA A 4 25.21 2.44 -8.51
CA ALA A 4 23.97 3.18 -8.82
C ALA A 4 22.75 2.25 -8.89
N TYR A 5 22.85 1.10 -9.60
CA TYR A 5 21.79 0.11 -9.66
C TYR A 5 21.36 -0.36 -8.26
N LYS A 6 22.33 -0.69 -7.39
CA LYS A 6 22.04 -1.12 -6.02
C LYS A 6 21.34 -0.01 -5.21
N HIS A 7 21.76 1.25 -5.37
CA HIS A 7 21.11 2.38 -4.68
C HIS A 7 19.66 2.55 -5.14
N PHE A 8 19.40 2.55 -6.46
CA PHE A 8 18.03 2.66 -6.96
C PHE A 8 17.17 1.46 -6.57
N LEU A 9 17.71 0.26 -6.50
CA LEU A 9 16.99 -0.92 -6.02
C LEU A 9 16.56 -0.78 -4.56
N VAL A 10 17.50 -0.41 -3.68
CA VAL A 10 17.20 -0.21 -2.25
C VAL A 10 16.24 0.96 -2.06
N LEU A 11 16.45 2.06 -2.79
CA LEU A 11 15.56 3.22 -2.75
C LEU A 11 14.13 2.85 -3.23
N SER A 12 14.00 2.10 -4.32
CA SER A 12 12.70 1.64 -4.83
C SER A 12 12.00 0.76 -3.80
N LEU A 13 12.70 -0.18 -3.20
CA LEU A 13 12.13 -1.06 -2.17
C LEU A 13 11.67 -0.27 -0.94
N LEU A 14 12.50 0.68 -0.46
CA LEU A 14 12.15 1.55 0.66
C LEU A 14 10.91 2.39 0.35
N LEU A 15 10.88 3.04 -0.82
CA LEU A 15 9.76 3.90 -1.22
C LEU A 15 8.47 3.10 -1.40
N VAL A 16 8.52 1.88 -1.97
CA VAL A 16 7.34 1.02 -2.09
C VAL A 16 6.78 0.66 -0.71
N TYR A 17 7.61 0.32 0.28
CA TYR A 17 7.14 0.10 1.65
C TYR A 17 6.59 1.38 2.30
N LEU A 18 7.19 2.54 2.04
CA LEU A 18 6.66 3.83 2.52
C LEU A 18 5.29 4.14 1.90
N VAL A 19 5.07 3.81 0.61
CA VAL A 19 3.74 3.94 -0.03
C VAL A 19 2.72 3.01 0.62
N ILE A 20 3.10 1.75 0.92
CA ILE A 20 2.21 0.82 1.65
C ILE A 20 1.85 1.40 3.02
N ALA A 21 2.83 1.93 3.75
CA ALA A 21 2.59 2.56 5.05
C ALA A 21 1.70 3.80 4.95
N ALA A 22 1.96 4.68 3.98
CA ALA A 22 1.16 5.87 3.74
C ALA A 22 -0.29 5.52 3.34
N GLY A 23 -0.48 4.52 2.47
CA GLY A 23 -1.81 4.02 2.11
C GLY A 23 -2.57 3.43 3.31
N ALA A 24 -1.87 2.78 4.22
CA ALA A 24 -2.46 2.30 5.47
C ALA A 24 -2.90 3.46 6.40
N VAL A 25 -2.12 4.55 6.45
CA VAL A 25 -2.48 5.78 7.19
C VAL A 25 -3.70 6.45 6.54
N VAL A 26 -3.74 6.58 5.20
CA VAL A 26 -4.91 7.10 4.46
C VAL A 26 -6.18 6.35 4.86
N ARG A 27 -6.14 5.02 4.95
CA ARG A 27 -7.30 4.23 5.37
C ARG A 27 -7.66 4.43 6.84
N MET A 28 -6.66 4.43 7.73
CA MET A 28 -6.89 4.61 9.16
C MET A 28 -7.55 5.94 9.49
N THR A 29 -7.17 7.00 8.78
CA THR A 29 -7.68 8.37 9.00
C THR A 29 -8.95 8.67 8.21
N GLY A 30 -9.45 7.73 7.40
CA GLY A 30 -10.60 8.00 6.52
C GLY A 30 -10.30 9.01 5.41
N SER A 31 -9.01 9.22 5.07
CA SER A 31 -8.57 10.26 4.13
C SER A 31 -8.64 9.86 2.65
N GLY A 32 -9.17 8.69 2.33
CA GLY A 32 -9.16 8.15 0.97
C GLY A 32 -10.00 8.92 -0.06
N MET A 33 -10.82 9.87 0.39
CA MET A 33 -11.59 10.80 -0.43
C MET A 33 -11.23 12.26 -0.14
N GLY A 34 -10.06 12.53 0.40
CA GLY A 34 -9.56 13.88 0.66
C GLY A 34 -9.29 14.70 -0.61
N CYS A 35 -9.08 14.02 -1.75
CA CYS A 35 -8.91 14.61 -3.07
C CYS A 35 -9.92 14.00 -4.05
N PRO A 36 -10.89 14.77 -4.56
CA PRO A 36 -11.97 14.26 -5.41
C PRO A 36 -11.49 13.82 -6.80
N ASP A 37 -10.39 14.38 -7.29
CA ASP A 37 -9.86 14.18 -8.64
C ASP A 37 -8.46 13.52 -8.62
N TRP A 38 -8.01 13.08 -9.79
CA TRP A 38 -6.69 12.50 -9.99
C TRP A 38 -6.14 12.88 -11.38
N PRO A 39 -4.86 13.21 -11.53
CA PRO A 39 -3.76 13.23 -10.55
C PRO A 39 -3.73 14.47 -9.65
N LYS A 40 -4.53 15.48 -9.96
CA LYS A 40 -4.67 16.72 -9.21
C LYS A 40 -5.50 16.50 -7.94
N CYS A 41 -5.63 17.54 -7.13
CA CYS A 41 -6.47 17.57 -5.95
C CYS A 41 -7.28 18.87 -5.97
N PHE A 42 -8.60 18.78 -6.16
CA PHE A 42 -9.49 19.92 -6.44
C PHE A 42 -9.07 20.73 -7.69
N GLY A 43 -8.46 20.07 -8.67
CA GLY A 43 -7.90 20.71 -9.87
C GLY A 43 -6.54 21.37 -9.69
N TYR A 44 -5.96 21.37 -8.47
CA TYR A 44 -4.65 21.93 -8.16
C TYR A 44 -3.57 20.85 -8.16
N LEU A 45 -2.34 21.23 -8.54
CA LEU A 45 -1.16 20.35 -8.41
C LEU A 45 -0.68 20.25 -6.95
N ILE A 46 -0.75 21.36 -6.21
CA ILE A 46 -0.54 21.41 -4.77
C ILE A 46 -1.91 21.64 -4.16
N PRO A 47 -2.38 20.77 -3.23
CA PRO A 47 -3.73 20.83 -2.74
C PRO A 47 -4.01 22.11 -1.94
N PRO A 48 -5.26 22.57 -1.89
CA PRO A 48 -5.65 23.69 -1.05
C PRO A 48 -5.46 23.37 0.43
N THR A 49 -5.15 24.39 1.21
CA THR A 49 -4.95 24.31 2.68
C THR A 49 -6.15 24.84 3.43
N GLU A 50 -6.99 25.67 2.79
CA GLU A 50 -8.13 26.35 3.40
C GLU A 50 -9.37 26.21 2.53
N ARG A 51 -10.54 26.11 3.19
CA ARG A 51 -11.84 26.03 2.50
C ARG A 51 -12.09 27.24 1.59
N ALA A 52 -11.66 28.45 2.01
CA ALA A 52 -11.80 29.69 1.25
C ALA A 52 -11.10 29.69 -0.13
N GLN A 53 -10.13 28.78 -0.35
CA GLN A 53 -9.50 28.59 -1.65
C GLN A 53 -10.42 27.89 -2.66
N LEU A 54 -11.43 27.19 -2.18
CA LEU A 54 -12.44 26.48 -2.97
C LEU A 54 -13.77 27.25 -3.10
N ASP A 55 -13.84 28.44 -2.52
CA ASP A 55 -15.01 29.31 -2.71
C ASP A 55 -14.93 29.98 -4.08
N TRP A 56 -16.10 30.20 -4.67
CA TRP A 56 -16.19 31.00 -5.89
C TRP A 56 -15.69 32.42 -5.66
N LYS A 57 -14.97 32.99 -6.64
CA LYS A 57 -14.45 34.36 -6.61
C LYS A 57 -14.82 35.10 -7.86
N ALA A 58 -15.25 36.38 -7.72
CA ALA A 58 -15.53 37.26 -8.84
C ALA A 58 -14.22 37.66 -9.57
N THR A 59 -14.30 37.89 -10.90
CA THR A 59 -13.17 38.33 -11.76
C THR A 59 -11.90 37.53 -11.58
N HIS A 60 -12.06 36.22 -11.31
CA HIS A 60 -10.94 35.30 -11.05
C HIS A 60 -10.71 34.37 -12.26
N PRO A 61 -9.45 34.15 -12.70
CA PRO A 61 -9.14 33.20 -13.76
C PRO A 61 -9.22 31.77 -13.23
N TYR A 62 -10.16 30.99 -13.75
CA TYR A 62 -10.28 29.57 -13.49
C TYR A 62 -9.71 28.74 -14.62
N GLN A 63 -8.96 27.71 -14.28
CA GLN A 63 -8.41 26.76 -15.25
C GLN A 63 -9.33 25.54 -15.39
N LYS A 64 -9.33 24.96 -16.57
CA LYS A 64 -10.03 23.69 -16.83
C LYS A 64 -9.68 22.64 -15.78
N GLY A 65 -10.74 22.06 -15.19
CA GLY A 65 -10.62 21.03 -14.17
C GLY A 65 -10.46 21.55 -12.75
N GLN A 66 -10.36 22.88 -12.53
CA GLN A 66 -10.45 23.42 -11.17
C GLN A 66 -11.83 23.18 -10.57
N VAL A 67 -11.83 22.81 -9.30
CA VAL A 67 -13.03 22.46 -8.54
C VAL A 67 -13.28 23.52 -7.48
N ILE A 68 -14.53 23.97 -7.39
CA ILE A 68 -15.05 24.83 -6.31
C ILE A 68 -16.17 24.11 -5.58
N ILE A 69 -16.52 24.60 -4.41
CA ILE A 69 -17.66 24.09 -3.63
C ILE A 69 -18.68 25.21 -3.51
N VAL A 70 -19.87 24.99 -4.08
CA VAL A 70 -21.02 25.91 -4.03
C VAL A 70 -22.21 25.10 -3.53
N ASP A 71 -22.89 25.59 -2.51
CA ASP A 71 -24.08 24.97 -1.90
C ASP A 71 -23.84 23.48 -1.58
N ASP A 72 -22.75 23.19 -0.86
CA ASP A 72 -22.30 21.84 -0.49
C ASP A 72 -22.17 20.86 -1.67
N SER A 73 -21.99 21.40 -2.88
CA SER A 73 -21.81 20.62 -4.10
C SER A 73 -20.50 20.97 -4.80
N LEU A 74 -19.82 19.96 -5.32
CA LEU A 74 -18.63 20.15 -6.14
C LEU A 74 -19.02 20.63 -7.54
N ARG A 75 -18.37 21.70 -8.00
CA ARG A 75 -18.48 22.25 -9.34
C ARG A 75 -17.12 22.27 -10.01
N VAL A 76 -17.05 21.85 -11.26
CA VAL A 76 -15.80 21.79 -12.03
C VAL A 76 -15.84 22.76 -13.20
N ALA A 77 -14.74 23.47 -13.45
CA ALA A 77 -14.58 24.33 -14.60
C ALA A 77 -14.34 23.46 -15.86
N PRO A 78 -15.26 23.46 -16.86
CA PRO A 78 -15.11 22.65 -18.08
C PRO A 78 -14.07 23.18 -19.04
N LYS A 79 -13.72 24.45 -18.94
CA LYS A 79 -12.73 25.17 -19.76
C LYS A 79 -12.08 26.27 -18.94
N ASP A 80 -11.01 26.87 -19.48
CA ASP A 80 -10.43 28.09 -18.92
C ASP A 80 -11.38 29.27 -19.12
N PHE A 81 -11.65 30.05 -18.09
CA PHE A 81 -12.47 31.25 -18.17
C PHE A 81 -12.15 32.23 -17.04
N ILE A 82 -12.59 33.48 -17.19
CA ILE A 82 -12.56 34.49 -16.13
C ILE A 82 -14.00 34.61 -15.61
N SER A 83 -14.22 34.47 -14.31
CA SER A 83 -15.53 34.62 -13.69
C SER A 83 -16.04 36.06 -13.78
N GLU A 84 -17.35 36.22 -13.89
CA GLU A 84 -18.05 37.48 -13.92
C GLU A 84 -18.11 38.13 -12.51
N ALA A 85 -18.81 39.23 -12.38
CA ALA A 85 -19.04 39.89 -11.09
C ALA A 85 -20.01 39.10 -10.18
N GLN A 86 -20.87 38.25 -10.79
CA GLN A 86 -21.81 37.38 -10.10
C GLN A 86 -21.60 35.92 -10.49
N TYR A 87 -21.96 34.99 -9.63
CA TYR A 87 -21.89 33.56 -9.92
C TYR A 87 -22.84 33.19 -11.06
N ASN A 88 -22.32 32.59 -12.11
CA ASN A 88 -23.09 32.06 -13.21
C ASN A 88 -22.91 30.55 -13.28
N SER A 89 -23.95 29.79 -13.02
CA SER A 89 -23.93 28.32 -13.00
C SER A 89 -23.63 27.69 -14.36
N GLU A 90 -23.88 28.42 -15.48
CA GLU A 90 -23.62 27.91 -16.84
C GLU A 90 -22.10 27.74 -17.14
N ASN A 91 -21.27 28.43 -16.39
CA ASN A 91 -19.79 28.29 -16.51
C ASN A 91 -19.25 27.08 -15.78
N TRP A 92 -20.08 26.30 -15.09
CA TRP A 92 -19.68 25.19 -14.23
C TRP A 92 -20.44 23.92 -14.56
N GLU A 93 -19.77 22.79 -14.49
CA GLU A 93 -20.39 21.46 -14.55
C GLU A 93 -20.46 20.84 -13.16
N ALA A 94 -21.52 20.05 -12.92
CA ALA A 94 -21.60 19.24 -11.70
C ALA A 94 -20.48 18.19 -11.72
N TYR A 95 -19.84 17.97 -10.57
CA TYR A 95 -18.89 16.88 -10.44
C TYR A 95 -19.65 15.55 -10.35
N THR A 96 -19.47 14.66 -11.34
CA THR A 96 -20.31 13.46 -11.53
C THR A 96 -19.71 12.17 -11.02
N LYS A 97 -18.44 12.18 -10.57
CA LYS A 97 -17.77 10.94 -10.13
C LYS A 97 -18.22 10.50 -8.74
N HIS A 98 -18.55 11.42 -7.86
CA HIS A 98 -19.11 11.22 -6.52
C HIS A 98 -19.73 12.51 -6.02
N ASP A 99 -20.55 12.41 -5.01
CA ASP A 99 -21.28 13.52 -4.35
C ASP A 99 -20.59 14.05 -3.08
N TYR A 100 -19.44 13.47 -2.69
CA TYR A 100 -18.70 13.87 -1.50
C TYR A 100 -18.06 15.26 -1.70
N ALA A 101 -18.59 16.26 -1.00
CA ALA A 101 -18.19 17.66 -1.13
C ALA A 101 -17.54 18.27 0.12
N ILE A 102 -17.23 17.45 1.12
CA ILE A 102 -16.65 17.92 2.39
C ILE A 102 -15.17 18.16 2.22
N PHE A 103 -14.72 19.41 2.39
CA PHE A 103 -13.31 19.73 2.42
C PHE A 103 -12.75 19.59 3.84
N ASN A 104 -11.74 18.74 3.97
CA ASN A 104 -10.92 18.60 5.19
C ASN A 104 -9.45 18.72 4.81
N PRO A 105 -8.74 19.80 5.19
CA PRO A 105 -7.35 20.00 4.79
C PRO A 105 -6.43 18.89 5.26
N THR A 106 -6.65 18.32 6.45
CA THR A 106 -5.83 17.20 6.95
C THR A 106 -5.99 15.97 6.08
N HIS A 107 -7.23 15.57 5.74
CA HIS A 107 -7.49 14.43 4.86
C HIS A 107 -6.91 14.66 3.46
N THR A 108 -7.10 15.87 2.92
CA THR A 108 -6.56 16.28 1.62
C THR A 108 -5.04 16.12 1.56
N TRP A 109 -4.33 16.59 2.57
CA TRP A 109 -2.86 16.51 2.61
C TRP A 109 -2.34 15.11 2.89
N ILE A 110 -3.01 14.32 3.73
CA ILE A 110 -2.65 12.91 3.96
C ILE A 110 -2.74 12.12 2.65
N GLU A 111 -3.84 12.29 1.91
CA GLU A 111 -4.00 11.61 0.62
C GLU A 111 -2.99 12.10 -0.42
N PHE A 112 -2.78 13.41 -0.52
CA PHE A 112 -1.79 13.99 -1.44
C PHE A 112 -0.37 13.48 -1.17
N LEU A 113 0.05 13.42 0.09
CA LEU A 113 1.38 12.90 0.45
C LEU A 113 1.54 11.43 0.07
N ASN A 114 0.49 10.61 0.21
CA ASN A 114 0.50 9.23 -0.27
C ASN A 114 0.68 9.17 -1.80
N ARG A 115 -0.03 10.01 -2.55
CA ARG A 115 0.13 10.10 -4.02
C ARG A 115 1.54 10.56 -4.42
N LEU A 116 2.10 11.54 -3.70
CA LEU A 116 3.44 12.05 -3.94
C LEU A 116 4.50 10.96 -3.69
N LEU A 117 4.39 10.20 -2.61
CA LEU A 117 5.25 9.04 -2.34
C LEU A 117 5.13 8.00 -3.45
N GLY A 118 3.93 7.74 -3.96
CA GLY A 118 3.70 6.86 -5.11
C GLY A 118 4.42 7.34 -6.37
N ALA A 119 4.38 8.65 -6.66
CA ALA A 119 5.09 9.24 -7.79
C ALA A 119 6.61 9.14 -7.64
N LEU A 120 7.15 9.38 -6.43
CA LEU A 120 8.57 9.21 -6.12
C LEU A 120 9.01 7.74 -6.24
N ALA A 121 8.19 6.80 -5.79
CA ALA A 121 8.45 5.37 -5.96
C ALA A 121 8.46 4.98 -7.45
N GLY A 122 7.52 5.51 -8.25
CA GLY A 122 7.49 5.33 -9.70
C GLY A 122 8.76 5.86 -10.38
N LEU A 123 9.21 7.06 -10.00
CA LEU A 123 10.46 7.63 -10.52
C LEU A 123 11.68 6.78 -10.12
N ALA A 124 11.77 6.33 -8.87
CA ALA A 124 12.86 5.49 -8.40
C ALA A 124 12.91 4.15 -9.16
N THR A 125 11.75 3.51 -9.41
CA THR A 125 11.69 2.27 -10.19
C THR A 125 12.04 2.48 -11.66
N LEU A 126 11.69 3.63 -12.25
CA LEU A 126 12.11 4.01 -13.60
C LEU A 126 13.65 4.16 -13.67
N LEU A 127 14.26 4.86 -12.71
CA LEU A 127 15.72 4.99 -12.61
C LEU A 127 16.41 3.63 -12.36
N LEU A 128 15.78 2.74 -11.59
CA LEU A 128 16.22 1.36 -11.45
C LEU A 128 16.23 0.64 -12.80
N PHE A 129 15.15 0.72 -13.57
CA PHE A 129 15.07 0.11 -14.91
C PHE A 129 16.12 0.68 -15.85
N VAL A 130 16.24 2.00 -15.94
CA VAL A 130 17.28 2.65 -16.78
C VAL A 130 18.68 2.18 -16.38
N SER A 131 18.96 2.09 -15.06
CA SER A 131 20.25 1.58 -14.59
C SER A 131 20.48 0.09 -14.89
N ALA A 132 19.41 -0.71 -14.99
CA ALA A 132 19.47 -2.12 -15.37
C ALA A 132 19.81 -2.30 -16.85
N LEU A 133 19.39 -1.38 -17.73
CA LEU A 133 19.71 -1.43 -19.17
C LEU A 133 21.23 -1.42 -19.43
N PHE A 134 22.00 -0.72 -18.60
CA PHE A 134 23.47 -0.72 -18.71
C PHE A 134 24.11 -2.06 -18.33
N LYS A 135 23.34 -2.99 -17.74
CA LYS A 135 23.76 -4.35 -17.38
C LYS A 135 23.14 -5.44 -18.25
N TRP A 136 22.41 -5.05 -19.30
CA TRP A 136 21.66 -5.97 -20.17
C TRP A 136 22.51 -7.11 -20.74
N LYS A 137 23.79 -6.81 -21.09
CA LYS A 137 24.72 -7.81 -21.60
C LYS A 137 25.27 -8.75 -20.52
N GLU A 138 25.28 -8.34 -19.25
CA GLU A 138 25.74 -9.13 -18.13
C GLU A 138 24.61 -10.05 -17.60
N ASP A 139 23.40 -9.52 -17.48
CA ASP A 139 22.21 -10.23 -16.97
C ASP A 139 20.93 -9.61 -17.53
N LEU A 140 20.37 -10.24 -18.58
CA LEU A 140 19.12 -9.86 -19.22
C LEU A 140 17.95 -9.76 -18.24
N TRP A 141 17.89 -10.67 -17.26
CA TRP A 141 16.80 -10.74 -16.32
C TRP A 141 16.72 -9.52 -15.39
N LEU A 142 17.84 -8.85 -15.12
CA LEU A 142 17.81 -7.58 -14.37
C LEU A 142 16.97 -6.52 -15.12
N GLY A 143 17.16 -6.42 -16.44
CA GLY A 143 16.37 -5.52 -17.28
C GLY A 143 14.90 -5.92 -17.36
N VAL A 144 14.62 -7.20 -17.64
CA VAL A 144 13.25 -7.71 -17.77
C VAL A 144 12.45 -7.52 -16.48
N ILE A 145 13.00 -7.93 -15.33
CA ILE A 145 12.29 -7.82 -14.05
C ILE A 145 12.13 -6.35 -13.64
N SER A 146 13.15 -5.50 -13.84
CA SER A 146 13.03 -4.06 -13.57
C SER A 146 11.97 -3.40 -14.45
N PHE A 147 11.83 -3.82 -15.71
CA PHE A 147 10.76 -3.37 -16.60
C PHE A 147 9.38 -3.80 -16.09
N LEU A 148 9.23 -5.04 -15.64
CA LEU A 148 7.98 -5.52 -15.02
C LEU A 148 7.63 -4.74 -13.75
N VAL A 149 8.63 -4.31 -12.97
CA VAL A 149 8.41 -3.42 -11.81
C VAL A 149 7.85 -2.07 -12.27
N VAL A 150 8.41 -1.45 -13.31
CA VAL A 150 7.90 -0.18 -13.86
C VAL A 150 6.48 -0.33 -14.38
N LEU A 151 6.19 -1.39 -15.14
CA LEU A 151 4.82 -1.68 -15.59
C LEU A 151 3.87 -1.87 -14.40
N GLY A 152 4.31 -2.61 -13.39
CA GLY A 152 3.56 -2.81 -12.16
C GLY A 152 3.28 -1.49 -11.44
N MET A 153 4.24 -0.57 -11.36
CA MET A 153 4.05 0.75 -10.76
C MET A 153 3.08 1.62 -11.56
N GLY A 154 3.14 1.58 -12.90
CA GLY A 154 2.17 2.26 -13.77
C GLY A 154 0.75 1.73 -13.56
N PHE A 155 0.60 0.39 -13.52
CA PHE A 155 -0.67 -0.27 -13.23
C PHE A 155 -1.19 0.06 -11.82
N GLN A 156 -0.29 0.12 -10.83
CA GLN A 156 -0.60 0.50 -9.45
C GLN A 156 -1.14 1.95 -9.39
N GLY A 157 -0.55 2.88 -10.13
CA GLY A 157 -1.05 4.26 -10.23
C GLY A 157 -2.46 4.31 -10.84
N TRP A 158 -2.70 3.53 -11.91
CA TRP A 158 -4.02 3.40 -12.52
C TRP A 158 -5.04 2.76 -11.56
N LEU A 159 -4.66 1.69 -10.85
CA LEU A 159 -5.52 1.10 -9.81
C LEU A 159 -5.87 2.12 -8.73
N GLY A 160 -4.89 2.92 -8.23
CA GLY A 160 -5.14 3.99 -7.27
C GLY A 160 -6.17 5.00 -7.76
N LYS A 161 -6.06 5.43 -9.04
CA LYS A 161 -7.11 6.26 -9.68
C LYS A 161 -8.48 5.58 -9.64
N THR A 162 -8.57 4.29 -10.01
CA THR A 162 -9.85 3.58 -10.03
C THR A 162 -10.46 3.37 -8.65
N VAL A 163 -9.63 3.29 -7.60
CA VAL A 163 -10.09 3.25 -6.20
C VAL A 163 -10.81 4.54 -5.84
N VAL A 164 -10.22 5.71 -6.14
CA VAL A 164 -10.84 7.03 -5.92
C VAL A 164 -12.09 7.20 -6.78
N ASP A 165 -12.01 6.97 -8.09
CA ASP A 165 -13.14 7.12 -9.03
C ASP A 165 -14.34 6.21 -8.69
N SER A 166 -14.14 5.17 -7.88
CA SER A 166 -15.20 4.23 -7.46
C SER A 166 -15.68 4.44 -6.02
N ASN A 167 -15.34 5.56 -5.42
CA ASN A 167 -15.67 5.83 -4.01
C ASN A 167 -15.21 4.70 -3.07
N LEU A 168 -13.93 4.29 -3.21
CA LEU A 168 -13.24 3.30 -2.36
C LEU A 168 -13.84 1.88 -2.39
N LEU A 169 -14.31 1.39 -3.54
CA LEU A 169 -14.83 0.03 -3.65
C LEU A 169 -13.86 -1.01 -3.07
N PRO A 170 -14.31 -1.84 -2.14
CA PRO A 170 -13.46 -2.71 -1.33
C PRO A 170 -12.59 -3.69 -2.12
N TYR A 171 -13.15 -4.34 -3.15
CA TYR A 171 -12.40 -5.30 -3.96
C TYR A 171 -11.25 -4.63 -4.73
N LYS A 172 -11.39 -3.35 -5.12
CA LYS A 172 -10.32 -2.59 -5.78
C LYS A 172 -9.16 -2.32 -4.83
N ILE A 173 -9.47 -2.03 -3.56
CA ILE A 173 -8.44 -1.83 -2.53
C ILE A 173 -7.67 -3.14 -2.29
N SER A 174 -8.36 -4.28 -2.27
CA SER A 174 -7.70 -5.60 -2.11
C SER A 174 -6.80 -5.94 -3.30
N ILE A 175 -7.24 -5.66 -4.54
CA ILE A 175 -6.42 -5.83 -5.75
C ILE A 175 -5.20 -4.91 -5.72
N HIS A 176 -5.39 -3.65 -5.30
CA HIS A 176 -4.32 -2.66 -5.15
C HIS A 176 -3.26 -3.13 -4.15
N MET A 177 -3.66 -3.70 -3.02
CA MET A 177 -2.73 -4.30 -2.05
C MET A 177 -2.01 -5.52 -2.62
N GLY A 178 -2.72 -6.43 -3.29
CA GLY A 178 -2.12 -7.60 -3.95
C GLY A 178 -1.07 -7.21 -4.99
N MET A 179 -1.33 -6.17 -5.78
CA MET A 179 -0.38 -5.64 -6.75
C MET A 179 0.86 -5.02 -6.07
N ALA A 180 0.69 -4.32 -4.95
CA ALA A 180 1.82 -3.80 -4.17
C ALA A 180 2.74 -4.94 -3.67
N LEU A 181 2.17 -6.04 -3.17
CA LEU A 181 2.94 -7.22 -2.76
C LEU A 181 3.66 -7.88 -3.94
N LEU A 182 3.06 -7.91 -5.14
CA LEU A 182 3.72 -8.41 -6.34
C LEU A 182 4.93 -7.54 -6.72
N ILE A 183 4.81 -6.21 -6.64
CA ILE A 183 5.94 -5.29 -6.87
C ILE A 183 7.05 -5.54 -5.85
N VAL A 184 6.70 -5.69 -4.56
CA VAL A 184 7.68 -6.06 -3.52
C VAL A 184 8.37 -7.37 -3.87
N PHE A 185 7.64 -8.39 -4.28
CA PHE A 185 8.21 -9.68 -4.67
C PHE A 185 9.21 -9.55 -5.83
N LEU A 186 8.87 -8.79 -6.88
CA LEU A 186 9.79 -8.55 -8.01
C LEU A 186 11.06 -7.79 -7.57
N LEU A 187 10.92 -6.79 -6.71
CA LEU A 187 12.08 -6.07 -6.14
C LEU A 187 12.95 -6.97 -5.27
N ILE A 188 12.36 -7.91 -4.52
CA ILE A 188 13.09 -8.91 -3.73
C ILE A 188 13.85 -9.87 -4.64
N ILE A 189 13.30 -10.31 -5.79
CA ILE A 189 14.04 -11.11 -6.78
C ILE A 189 15.28 -10.34 -7.25
N LEU A 190 15.14 -9.05 -7.58
CA LEU A 190 16.25 -8.20 -8.00
C LEU A 190 17.29 -8.03 -6.88
N LEU A 191 16.84 -7.88 -5.63
CA LEU A 191 17.73 -7.76 -4.47
C LEU A 191 18.58 -9.02 -4.28
N ASP A 192 17.97 -10.19 -4.38
CA ASP A 192 18.68 -11.46 -4.23
C ASP A 192 19.67 -11.73 -5.37
N ARG A 193 19.37 -11.32 -6.61
CA ARG A 193 20.33 -11.45 -7.75
C ARG A 193 21.62 -10.66 -7.54
N ASN A 194 21.64 -9.66 -6.68
CA ASN A 194 22.84 -8.87 -6.35
C ASN A 194 23.64 -9.39 -5.14
N ASN A 195 23.17 -10.41 -4.43
CA ASN A 195 23.79 -10.94 -3.23
C ASN A 195 24.38 -12.34 -3.48
N PHE A 196 25.72 -12.47 -3.43
CA PHE A 196 26.44 -13.66 -3.89
C PHE A 196 26.93 -14.63 -2.80
N GLN A 197 26.80 -14.32 -1.51
CA GLN A 197 27.32 -15.20 -0.45
C GLN A 197 26.28 -15.53 0.60
N THR A 198 25.98 -16.82 0.75
CA THR A 198 25.11 -17.32 1.82
C THR A 198 25.61 -18.65 2.33
N LYS A 199 25.53 -18.83 3.65
CA LYS A 199 25.71 -20.15 4.25
C LYS A 199 24.63 -21.10 3.72
N PRO A 200 24.96 -22.39 3.55
CA PRO A 200 23.99 -23.37 3.07
C PRO A 200 22.78 -23.49 3.99
N LEU A 201 21.63 -23.80 3.40
CA LEU A 201 20.37 -24.07 4.06
C LEU A 201 19.97 -25.55 3.86
N PRO A 202 19.03 -26.10 4.66
CA PRO A 202 18.54 -27.46 4.45
C PRO A 202 18.02 -27.67 3.04
N LYS A 203 18.54 -28.70 2.33
CA LYS A 203 18.16 -29.00 0.93
C LYS A 203 16.98 -29.97 0.80
N SER A 204 16.42 -30.45 1.91
CA SER A 204 15.34 -31.44 1.87
C SER A 204 14.09 -30.91 1.18
N LYS A 205 13.42 -31.75 0.38
CA LYS A 205 12.17 -31.42 -0.29
C LYS A 205 11.09 -30.98 0.71
N GLY A 206 11.01 -31.66 1.86
CA GLY A 206 10.05 -31.34 2.93
C GLY A 206 10.26 -29.92 3.48
N PHE A 207 11.52 -29.50 3.70
CA PHE A 207 11.82 -28.15 4.18
C PHE A 207 11.39 -27.08 3.15
N LYS A 208 11.66 -27.30 1.85
CA LYS A 208 11.22 -26.39 0.77
C LYS A 208 9.70 -26.26 0.70
N ILE A 209 8.99 -27.40 0.81
CA ILE A 209 7.52 -27.40 0.83
C ILE A 209 7.02 -26.62 2.04
N LEU A 210 7.60 -26.83 3.22
CA LEU A 210 7.19 -26.15 4.44
C LEU A 210 7.39 -24.62 4.34
N VAL A 211 8.48 -24.15 3.72
CA VAL A 211 8.70 -22.72 3.44
C VAL A 211 7.64 -22.18 2.49
N ALA A 212 7.34 -22.90 1.40
CA ALA A 212 6.29 -22.49 0.46
C ALA A 212 4.92 -22.44 1.12
N VAL A 213 4.58 -23.42 1.96
CA VAL A 213 3.34 -23.42 2.76
C VAL A 213 3.28 -22.21 3.68
N GLY A 214 4.39 -21.85 4.36
CA GLY A 214 4.46 -20.65 5.19
C GLY A 214 4.12 -19.36 4.42
N VAL A 215 4.68 -19.19 3.22
CA VAL A 215 4.39 -18.04 2.34
C VAL A 215 2.91 -18.02 1.93
N ILE A 216 2.36 -19.16 1.52
CA ILE A 216 0.95 -19.28 1.09
C ILE A 216 0.00 -18.95 2.25
N LEU A 217 0.24 -19.50 3.45
CA LEU A 217 -0.57 -19.20 4.63
C LEU A 217 -0.52 -17.69 4.98
N THR A 218 0.64 -17.06 4.87
CA THR A 218 0.77 -15.61 5.08
C THR A 218 -0.02 -14.81 4.05
N LEU A 219 0.00 -15.20 2.76
CA LEU A 219 -0.80 -14.55 1.73
C LEU A 219 -2.31 -14.69 1.98
N ILE A 220 -2.76 -15.87 2.39
CA ILE A 220 -4.15 -16.11 2.79
C ILE A 220 -4.51 -15.24 3.99
N GLN A 221 -3.63 -15.15 5.00
CA GLN A 221 -3.82 -14.31 6.19
C GLN A 221 -3.94 -12.84 5.81
N ILE A 222 -3.10 -12.33 4.91
CA ILE A 222 -3.18 -10.96 4.39
C ILE A 222 -4.50 -10.73 3.64
N ALA A 223 -4.91 -11.66 2.78
CA ALA A 223 -6.16 -11.55 2.02
C ALA A 223 -7.39 -11.49 2.94
N MET A 224 -7.43 -12.34 3.98
CA MET A 224 -8.49 -12.26 5.01
C MET A 224 -8.42 -10.95 5.80
N GLY A 225 -7.21 -10.51 6.16
CA GLY A 225 -6.99 -9.24 6.87
C GLY A 225 -7.51 -8.03 6.10
N THR A 226 -7.39 -8.02 4.75
CA THR A 226 -7.96 -6.93 3.94
C THR A 226 -9.49 -6.87 4.01
N GLN A 227 -10.16 -8.02 4.11
CA GLN A 227 -11.62 -8.10 4.24
C GLN A 227 -12.08 -7.75 5.66
N VAL A 228 -11.34 -8.19 6.69
CA VAL A 228 -11.58 -7.76 8.09
C VAL A 228 -11.44 -6.25 8.20
N ARG A 229 -10.42 -5.69 7.57
CA ARG A 229 -10.21 -4.24 7.53
C ARG A 229 -11.34 -3.50 6.83
N GLN A 230 -11.90 -4.07 5.77
CA GLN A 230 -13.07 -3.51 5.10
C GLN A 230 -14.27 -3.41 6.05
N PHE A 231 -14.57 -4.49 6.77
CA PHE A 231 -15.62 -4.48 7.79
C PHE A 231 -15.38 -3.35 8.82
N VAL A 232 -14.13 -3.19 9.30
CA VAL A 232 -13.80 -2.10 10.24
C VAL A 232 -14.01 -0.72 9.61
N ASP A 233 -13.67 -0.53 8.31
CA ASP A 233 -13.95 0.73 7.60
C ASP A 233 -15.46 1.04 7.57
N GLU A 234 -16.30 0.04 7.28
CA GLU A 234 -17.76 0.19 7.28
C GLU A 234 -18.29 0.57 8.67
N GLN A 235 -17.76 -0.05 9.73
CA GLN A 235 -18.14 0.32 11.11
C GLN A 235 -17.66 1.73 11.49
N MET A 236 -16.47 2.10 11.06
CA MET A 236 -15.93 3.46 11.28
C MET A 236 -16.81 4.52 10.59
N HIS A 237 -17.31 4.23 9.39
CA HIS A 237 -18.25 5.12 8.70
C HIS A 237 -19.62 5.16 9.39
N ALA A 238 -20.12 4.05 9.90
CA ALA A 238 -21.43 3.97 10.53
C ALA A 238 -21.47 4.60 11.92
N PHE A 239 -20.45 4.42 12.75
CA PHE A 239 -20.43 4.82 14.16
C PHE A 239 -19.51 6.02 14.44
N GLY A 240 -18.61 6.39 13.50
CA GLY A 240 -17.60 7.42 13.70
C GLY A 240 -16.31 6.91 14.32
N LEU A 241 -15.26 7.76 14.26
CA LEU A 241 -13.92 7.43 14.76
C LEU A 241 -13.88 7.28 16.29
N ASP A 242 -14.69 8.04 17.01
CA ASP A 242 -14.72 8.02 18.49
C ASP A 242 -15.43 6.81 19.07
N ALA A 243 -16.10 6.00 18.24
CA ALA A 243 -16.86 4.82 18.66
C ALA A 243 -16.09 3.50 18.41
N ALA A 244 -14.76 3.52 18.44
CA ALA A 244 -13.91 2.37 18.11
C ALA A 244 -14.22 1.11 18.94
N ALA A 245 -14.62 1.25 20.20
CA ALA A 245 -15.07 0.15 21.07
C ALA A 245 -16.29 -0.61 20.49
N GLN A 246 -17.08 0.00 19.61
CA GLN A 246 -18.28 -0.60 19.03
C GLN A 246 -18.00 -1.31 17.70
N TRP A 247 -16.86 -1.04 17.02
CA TRP A 247 -16.59 -1.55 15.67
C TRP A 247 -16.57 -3.08 15.58
N LEU A 248 -16.23 -3.78 16.67
CA LEU A 248 -16.25 -5.25 16.70
C LEU A 248 -17.46 -5.85 17.39
N SER A 249 -18.47 -5.05 17.78
CA SER A 249 -19.65 -5.54 18.50
C SER A 249 -20.44 -6.59 17.70
N GLN A 250 -20.42 -6.49 16.37
CA GLN A 250 -21.04 -7.45 15.45
C GLN A 250 -20.01 -8.02 14.45
N ALA A 251 -18.83 -8.39 14.95
CA ALA A 251 -17.75 -8.89 14.11
C ALA A 251 -18.19 -10.14 13.34
N PRO A 252 -17.94 -10.20 12.01
CA PRO A 252 -18.30 -11.34 11.18
C PRO A 252 -17.44 -12.57 11.51
N PHE A 253 -17.92 -13.75 11.13
CA PHE A 253 -17.19 -15.02 11.31
C PHE A 253 -15.75 -14.93 10.77
N LEU A 254 -15.54 -14.21 9.66
CA LEU A 254 -14.24 -14.03 9.04
C LEU A 254 -13.22 -13.36 9.99
N PHE A 255 -13.66 -12.45 10.86
CA PHE A 255 -12.79 -11.84 11.87
C PHE A 255 -12.23 -12.90 12.83
N TYR A 256 -13.09 -13.77 13.38
CA TYR A 256 -12.67 -14.83 14.29
C TYR A 256 -11.81 -15.87 13.59
N PHE A 257 -12.14 -16.18 12.33
CA PHE A 257 -11.36 -17.09 11.50
C PHE A 257 -9.97 -16.52 11.22
N HIS A 258 -9.86 -15.25 10.76
CA HIS A 258 -8.58 -14.57 10.57
C HIS A 258 -7.71 -14.61 11.83
N ARG A 259 -8.29 -14.27 12.99
CA ARG A 259 -7.60 -14.35 14.28
C ARG A 259 -7.06 -15.75 14.60
N SER A 260 -7.89 -16.78 14.43
CA SER A 260 -7.51 -18.16 14.76
C SER A 260 -6.56 -18.77 13.73
N PHE A 261 -6.71 -18.41 12.46
CA PHE A 261 -5.85 -18.89 11.38
C PHE A 261 -4.38 -18.46 11.53
N SER A 262 -4.11 -17.37 12.26
CA SER A 262 -2.75 -16.95 12.59
C SER A 262 -1.94 -18.03 13.33
N LEU A 263 -2.61 -18.93 14.06
CA LEU A 263 -1.98 -20.09 14.70
C LEU A 263 -1.35 -21.05 13.68
N SER A 264 -1.95 -21.21 12.50
CA SER A 264 -1.37 -22.05 11.42
C SER A 264 -0.05 -21.48 10.91
N VAL A 265 0.03 -20.14 10.78
CA VAL A 265 1.28 -19.46 10.41
C VAL A 265 2.34 -19.67 11.50
N LEU A 266 1.96 -19.49 12.76
CA LEU A 266 2.86 -19.68 13.90
C LEU A 266 3.38 -21.13 13.97
N ILE A 267 2.51 -22.13 13.82
CA ILE A 267 2.89 -23.56 13.85
C ILE A 267 3.89 -23.89 12.75
N VAL A 268 3.63 -23.48 11.50
CA VAL A 268 4.51 -23.75 10.36
C VAL A 268 5.89 -23.10 10.58
N HIS A 269 5.94 -21.86 11.07
CA HIS A 269 7.22 -21.19 11.32
C HIS A 269 7.96 -21.75 12.54
N SER A 270 7.25 -22.28 13.53
CA SER A 270 7.86 -23.04 14.63
C SER A 270 8.50 -24.34 14.17
N LEU A 271 7.85 -25.07 13.24
CA LEU A 271 8.42 -26.27 12.62
C LEU A 271 9.66 -25.94 11.75
N LEU A 272 9.63 -24.80 11.03
CA LEU A 272 10.80 -24.31 10.28
C LEU A 272 11.92 -23.93 11.25
N ALA A 273 11.62 -23.23 12.36
CA ALA A 273 12.61 -22.89 13.37
C ALA A 273 13.26 -24.13 13.97
N TYR A 274 12.47 -25.15 14.30
CA TYR A 274 12.98 -26.44 14.82
C TYR A 274 13.87 -27.15 13.79
N SER A 275 13.49 -27.13 12.50
CA SER A 275 14.29 -27.71 11.42
C SER A 275 15.64 -27.00 11.25
N LEU A 276 15.67 -25.66 11.33
CA LEU A 276 16.87 -24.85 11.27
C LEU A 276 17.75 -25.03 12.51
N TYR A 277 17.15 -25.15 13.69
CA TYR A 277 17.85 -25.46 14.94
C TYR A 277 18.58 -26.81 14.82
N LYS A 278 17.92 -27.87 14.33
CA LYS A 278 18.55 -29.17 14.06
C LYS A 278 19.69 -29.10 13.02
N PHE A 279 19.55 -28.19 12.05
CA PHE A 279 20.58 -27.91 11.05
C PHE A 279 21.73 -27.05 11.58
N GLN A 280 21.63 -26.62 12.85
CA GLN A 280 22.61 -25.80 13.58
C GLN A 280 22.94 -24.47 12.88
N TYR A 281 22.03 -23.94 12.08
CA TYR A 281 22.16 -22.62 11.48
C TYR A 281 20.80 -21.95 11.29
N ILE A 282 20.58 -20.86 12.01
CA ILE A 282 19.40 -19.99 11.85
C ILE A 282 19.82 -18.72 11.14
N PRO A 283 19.38 -18.51 9.88
CA PRO A 283 19.73 -17.29 9.14
C PRO A 283 19.16 -16.04 9.79
N PRO A 284 19.84 -14.88 9.77
CA PRO A 284 19.31 -13.64 10.34
C PRO A 284 17.95 -13.23 9.77
N VAL A 285 17.72 -13.45 8.46
CA VAL A 285 16.43 -13.19 7.83
C VAL A 285 15.30 -14.01 8.46
N PHE A 286 15.58 -15.26 8.86
CA PHE A 286 14.58 -16.11 9.52
C PHE A 286 14.28 -15.64 10.95
N VAL A 287 15.28 -15.12 11.65
CA VAL A 287 15.05 -14.44 12.94
C VAL A 287 14.13 -13.23 12.73
N GLY A 288 14.38 -12.42 11.69
CA GLY A 288 13.50 -11.31 11.31
C GLY A 288 12.07 -11.76 11.04
N ILE A 289 11.87 -12.90 10.35
CA ILE A 289 10.53 -13.49 10.12
C ILE A 289 9.84 -13.80 11.45
N LEU A 290 10.53 -14.45 12.40
CA LEU A 290 9.94 -14.76 13.71
C LEU A 290 9.58 -13.51 14.52
N VAL A 291 10.43 -12.49 14.48
CA VAL A 291 10.14 -11.19 15.11
C VAL A 291 8.90 -10.54 14.49
N LEU A 292 8.80 -10.53 13.15
CA LEU A 292 7.65 -9.95 12.45
C LEU A 292 6.36 -10.71 12.75
N ILE A 293 6.39 -12.05 12.85
CA ILE A 293 5.23 -12.84 13.29
C ILE A 293 4.82 -12.45 14.73
N GLY A 294 5.78 -12.28 15.62
CA GLY A 294 5.52 -11.81 16.98
C GLY A 294 4.86 -10.42 17.00
N LEU A 295 5.35 -9.48 16.19
CA LEU A 295 4.79 -8.13 16.06
C LEU A 295 3.38 -8.15 15.44
N GLU A 296 3.11 -9.05 14.47
CA GLU A 296 1.78 -9.26 13.90
C GLU A 296 0.77 -9.71 14.96
N VAL A 297 1.15 -10.72 15.76
CA VAL A 297 0.30 -11.21 16.85
C VAL A 297 0.08 -10.12 17.90
N LEU A 298 1.14 -9.43 18.33
CA LEU A 298 1.06 -8.37 19.34
C LEU A 298 0.21 -7.19 18.86
N SER A 299 0.36 -6.74 17.61
CA SER A 299 -0.43 -5.64 17.06
C SER A 299 -1.91 -6.03 16.89
N GLY A 300 -2.21 -7.29 16.52
CA GLY A 300 -3.57 -7.81 16.49
C GLY A 300 -4.23 -7.86 17.87
N ILE A 301 -3.49 -8.31 18.89
CA ILE A 301 -3.93 -8.29 20.30
C ILE A 301 -4.15 -6.84 20.74
N TRP A 302 -3.24 -5.94 20.42
CA TRP A 302 -3.33 -4.53 20.78
C TRP A 302 -4.59 -3.87 20.18
N MET A 303 -4.88 -4.10 18.89
CA MET A 303 -6.11 -3.61 18.25
C MET A 303 -7.38 -4.13 18.92
N TYR A 304 -7.40 -5.42 19.28
CA TYR A 304 -8.60 -6.05 19.82
C TYR A 304 -8.93 -5.62 21.26
N TYR A 305 -7.92 -5.52 22.14
CA TYR A 305 -8.13 -5.24 23.56
C TYR A 305 -8.09 -3.75 23.94
N PHE A 306 -7.61 -2.89 23.03
CA PHE A 306 -7.46 -1.45 23.28
C PHE A 306 -8.22 -0.60 22.26
N ASP A 307 -9.27 -1.16 21.64
CA ASP A 307 -10.20 -0.43 20.77
C ASP A 307 -9.49 0.33 19.63
N PHE A 308 -8.63 -0.35 18.88
CA PHE A 308 -7.91 0.19 17.72
C PHE A 308 -7.10 1.47 18.01
N PRO A 309 -6.10 1.43 18.90
CA PRO A 309 -5.29 2.61 19.19
C PRO A 309 -4.72 3.22 17.93
N PHE A 310 -4.49 4.53 17.94
CA PHE A 310 -3.89 5.24 16.82
C PHE A 310 -2.60 4.52 16.35
N SER A 311 -2.38 4.42 15.07
CA SER A 311 -1.27 3.71 14.39
C SER A 311 -1.30 2.18 14.45
N SER A 312 -2.12 1.52 15.25
CA SER A 312 -2.13 0.06 15.36
C SER A 312 -2.44 -0.64 14.03
N GLN A 313 -3.40 -0.12 13.27
CA GLN A 313 -3.82 -0.65 11.98
C GLN A 313 -2.75 -0.51 10.87
N PRO A 314 -2.13 0.69 10.66
CA PRO A 314 -1.01 0.83 9.74
C PRO A 314 0.19 -0.04 10.10
N LEU A 315 0.54 -0.14 11.37
CA LEU A 315 1.66 -0.98 11.82
C LEU A 315 1.42 -2.46 11.51
N HIS A 316 0.22 -2.98 11.78
CA HIS A 316 -0.15 -4.36 11.46
C HIS A 316 -0.01 -4.63 9.95
N LEU A 317 -0.52 -3.75 9.07
CA LEU A 317 -0.38 -3.92 7.63
C LEU A 317 1.08 -3.84 7.16
N VAL A 318 1.87 -2.94 7.73
CA VAL A 318 3.30 -2.79 7.40
C VAL A 318 4.07 -4.03 7.83
N PHE A 319 3.85 -4.55 9.03
CA PHE A 319 4.49 -5.79 9.50
C PHE A 319 4.12 -6.98 8.62
N ALA A 320 2.85 -7.13 8.22
CA ALA A 320 2.41 -8.16 7.28
C ALA A 320 3.15 -8.09 5.94
N SER A 321 3.30 -6.89 5.38
CA SER A 321 4.00 -6.67 4.11
C SER A 321 5.50 -6.95 4.21
N LEU A 322 6.14 -6.56 5.32
CA LEU A 322 7.54 -6.86 5.62
C LEU A 322 7.75 -8.37 5.84
N LEU A 323 6.83 -9.03 6.56
CA LEU A 323 6.84 -10.47 6.77
C LEU A 323 6.80 -11.22 5.44
N PHE A 324 5.87 -10.84 4.55
CA PHE A 324 5.82 -11.42 3.21
C PHE A 324 7.12 -11.21 2.44
N GLY A 325 7.70 -10.00 2.45
CA GLY A 325 8.97 -9.71 1.78
C GLY A 325 10.13 -10.53 2.33
N ALA A 326 10.23 -10.67 3.65
CA ALA A 326 11.27 -11.49 4.30
C ALA A 326 11.13 -13.00 3.97
N GLN A 327 9.90 -13.51 3.97
CA GLN A 327 9.61 -14.90 3.58
C GLN A 327 9.90 -15.14 2.09
N ALA A 328 9.51 -14.22 1.20
CA ALA A 328 9.81 -14.30 -0.22
C ALA A 328 11.33 -14.33 -0.46
N TYR A 329 12.08 -13.46 0.20
CA TYR A 329 13.54 -13.45 0.14
C TYR A 329 14.14 -14.77 0.63
N PHE A 330 13.66 -15.30 1.75
CA PHE A 330 14.12 -16.58 2.30
C PHE A 330 13.84 -17.74 1.33
N MET A 331 12.64 -17.79 0.74
CA MET A 331 12.24 -18.80 -0.24
C MET A 331 13.09 -18.76 -1.52
N ILE A 332 13.37 -17.57 -2.06
CA ILE A 332 14.20 -17.40 -3.27
C ILE A 332 15.61 -17.90 -3.01
N ARG A 333 16.19 -17.56 -1.86
CA ARG A 333 17.53 -18.00 -1.46
C ARG A 333 17.65 -19.50 -1.30
N LEU A 334 16.63 -20.14 -0.75
CA LEU A 334 16.59 -21.58 -0.59
C LEU A 334 16.64 -22.32 -1.95
N ASN A 335 16.03 -21.77 -2.99
CA ASN A 335 16.00 -22.37 -4.32
C ASN A 335 17.29 -22.18 -5.12
N LYS A 336 18.10 -21.14 -4.81
CA LYS A 336 19.40 -20.90 -5.47
C LYS A 336 20.54 -21.81 -5.01
N GLN A 337 20.37 -22.52 -3.94
CA GLN A 337 21.39 -23.40 -3.38
C GLN A 337 21.35 -24.84 -3.98
N GLN A 338 20.66 -25.00 -5.10
CA GLN A 338 20.70 -26.18 -5.93
C GLN A 338 21.91 -26.11 -6.84
#